data_67616cd168896f0955ca9ef63516b8df
#
_entry.id   67616cd168896f0955ca9ef63516b8df
#
_cell.length_a   1.000
_cell.length_b   1.000
_cell.length_c   1.000
_cell.angle_alpha   90.00
_cell.angle_beta   90.00
_cell.angle_gamma   90.00
#
_symmetry.space_group_name_H-M   'P 1'
#
loop_
_entity.id
_entity.type
_entity.pdbx_description
1 polymer ?
#
loop_
_entity_poly.entity_id
_entity_poly.type
_entity_poly.pdbx_seq_one_letter_code
_entity_poly.pdbx_strand_id
1 'polypeptide(L)'
;MEKTSKILKIIVITFIILFCSIQCAFADDIDEEIVEVNQEFTQNCINEVAKNISGEPTINSRKAIVYDRKSKRILYGKNEKVKCAMASTTKIMTATVVLENANLSDEITISAKAGGTGGSRLGLKKGDKITLNDLLYGLMLRSGNDAAVAIAEYVGSSVQGFADMMNKKAQELGLTDTNFVTPHGLDNSKHYTTAYELAKLTDYALQNEKFAQIVGTKQTSITINGEPRTISNTNELLGVLNGVVGVKTGFTNGAGRCLVTETKRDDKDIITVVLGADTKKDRTKDSVKLIEYTFSNFKNINVKEKVVEEFERWNAINSKRILIIKGKNENIKLELSKIENEIIPMKAEQENNIKIEINAITQIQAPIEKGQKIGTLSIKIGEELVENVDIVCKEEIQKKDWRDYLKQNLQAIFKIHILNL
;
A
#
# COMPACT_ATOMS: atom_id res chain seq x y z
N MET A 1 -27.58 62.57 -10.66
CA MET A 1 -28.20 61.34 -11.07
C MET A 1 -27.21 60.38 -11.76
N GLU A 2 -26.32 60.81 -12.64
CA GLU A 2 -25.39 59.91 -13.39
C GLU A 2 -24.28 59.30 -12.54
N LYS A 3 -23.74 60.00 -11.53
CA LYS A 3 -22.71 59.48 -10.60
C LYS A 3 -23.24 58.38 -9.68
N THR A 4 -24.48 58.50 -9.22
CA THR A 4 -25.11 57.46 -8.35
C THR A 4 -25.42 56.19 -9.12
N SER A 5 -25.78 56.28 -10.42
CA SER A 5 -26.00 55.13 -11.29
C SER A 5 -24.69 54.34 -11.56
N LYS A 6 -23.56 55.05 -11.74
CA LYS A 6 -22.25 54.39 -11.94
C LYS A 6 -21.77 53.67 -10.69
N ILE A 7 -21.93 54.27 -9.50
CA ILE A 7 -21.55 53.64 -8.23
C ILE A 7 -22.41 52.40 -7.95
N LEU A 8 -23.73 52.45 -8.22
CA LEU A 8 -24.62 51.33 -8.03
C LEU A 8 -24.25 50.15 -8.99
N LYS A 9 -23.88 50.45 -10.25
CA LYS A 9 -23.42 49.42 -11.19
C LYS A 9 -22.11 48.77 -10.73
N ILE A 10 -21.16 49.53 -10.20
CA ILE A 10 -19.89 49.00 -9.67
C ILE A 10 -20.16 48.09 -8.46
N ILE A 11 -21.02 48.49 -7.53
CA ILE A 11 -21.39 47.69 -6.36
C ILE A 11 -22.07 46.39 -6.78
N VAL A 12 -22.98 46.41 -7.75
CA VAL A 12 -23.65 45.21 -8.27
C VAL A 12 -22.65 44.26 -8.97
N ILE A 13 -21.73 44.78 -9.78
CA ILE A 13 -20.69 44.00 -10.46
C ILE A 13 -19.73 43.38 -9.42
N THR A 14 -19.33 44.13 -8.39
CA THR A 14 -18.47 43.62 -7.33
C THR A 14 -19.16 42.52 -6.51
N PHE A 15 -20.48 42.68 -6.25
CA PHE A 15 -21.29 41.68 -5.57
C PHE A 15 -21.46 40.41 -6.42
N ILE A 16 -21.63 40.54 -7.74
CA ILE A 16 -21.72 39.40 -8.67
C ILE A 16 -20.38 38.66 -8.74
N ILE A 17 -19.26 39.38 -8.80
CA ILE A 17 -17.91 38.81 -8.81
C ILE A 17 -17.61 38.08 -7.48
N LEU A 18 -18.00 38.70 -6.34
CA LEU A 18 -17.86 38.10 -5.02
C LEU A 18 -18.74 36.83 -4.87
N PHE A 19 -19.98 36.87 -5.42
CA PHE A 19 -20.91 35.76 -5.38
C PHE A 19 -20.44 34.58 -6.30
N CYS A 20 -19.89 34.89 -7.47
CA CYS A 20 -19.26 33.87 -8.35
C CYS A 20 -17.99 33.27 -7.74
N SER A 21 -17.15 34.07 -7.05
CA SER A 21 -15.96 33.57 -6.38
C SER A 21 -16.30 32.70 -5.16
N ILE A 22 -17.40 32.95 -4.47
CA ILE A 22 -17.88 32.10 -3.37
C ILE A 22 -18.48 30.79 -3.90
N GLN A 23 -19.13 30.79 -5.07
CA GLN A 23 -19.62 29.55 -5.68
C GLN A 23 -18.50 28.70 -6.25
N CYS A 24 -17.41 29.28 -6.75
CA CYS A 24 -16.23 28.50 -7.18
C CYS A 24 -15.48 27.79 -6.03
N ALA A 25 -15.60 28.29 -4.79
CA ALA A 25 -14.95 27.67 -3.63
C ALA A 25 -15.69 26.44 -3.08
N PHE A 26 -16.91 26.14 -3.55
CA PHE A 26 -17.73 25.00 -3.11
C PHE A 26 -17.89 23.91 -4.18
N ALA A 27 -17.21 24.03 -5.33
CA ALA A 27 -17.34 23.11 -6.46
C ALA A 27 -16.39 21.88 -6.40
N ASP A 28 -15.64 21.73 -5.31
CA ASP A 28 -14.54 20.78 -5.19
C ASP A 28 -15.02 19.35 -4.96
N ASP A 29 -15.90 18.75 -5.51
CA ASP A 29 -16.27 17.33 -5.38
C ASP A 29 -17.68 16.99 -5.97
N ILE A 30 -18.34 17.97 -6.59
CA ILE A 30 -19.73 17.80 -7.07
C ILE A 30 -19.78 16.88 -8.31
N ASP A 31 -18.67 16.71 -9.00
CA ASP A 31 -18.60 16.04 -10.30
C ASP A 31 -18.64 14.50 -10.24
N GLU A 32 -18.56 13.89 -9.07
CA GLU A 32 -18.68 12.43 -8.97
C GLU A 32 -20.10 11.90 -9.25
N GLU A 33 -21.11 12.74 -9.12
CA GLU A 33 -22.51 12.34 -9.28
C GLU A 33 -23.05 12.47 -10.72
N ILE A 34 -22.46 13.30 -11.59
CA ILE A 34 -23.13 13.76 -12.83
C ILE A 34 -22.68 13.00 -14.09
N VAL A 35 -21.51 12.35 -14.12
CA VAL A 35 -21.08 11.60 -15.31
C VAL A 35 -20.84 10.16 -14.95
N GLU A 36 -21.88 9.32 -15.09
CA GLU A 36 -21.71 7.88 -15.07
C GLU A 36 -20.76 7.45 -16.18
N VAL A 37 -19.61 6.87 -15.79
CA VAL A 37 -18.92 5.94 -16.68
C VAL A 37 -19.81 4.71 -16.67
N ASN A 38 -20.60 4.53 -17.71
CA ASN A 38 -21.52 3.41 -17.80
C ASN A 38 -20.74 2.10 -17.97
N GLN A 39 -21.38 0.97 -17.64
CA GLN A 39 -20.76 -0.35 -17.77
C GLN A 39 -20.30 -0.62 -19.21
N GLU A 40 -21.01 -0.09 -20.20
CA GLU A 40 -20.68 -0.21 -21.62
C GLU A 40 -19.34 0.47 -21.96
N PHE A 41 -19.09 1.70 -21.47
CA PHE A 41 -17.80 2.35 -21.63
C PHE A 41 -16.67 1.55 -21.00
N THR A 42 -16.88 1.08 -19.78
CA THR A 42 -15.87 0.29 -19.06
C THR A 42 -15.58 -1.01 -19.80
N GLN A 43 -16.60 -1.72 -20.30
CA GLN A 43 -16.42 -2.95 -21.07
C GLN A 43 -15.71 -2.68 -22.41
N ASN A 44 -16.06 -1.60 -23.12
CA ASN A 44 -15.40 -1.21 -24.36
C ASN A 44 -13.91 -0.88 -24.11
N CYS A 45 -13.60 -0.22 -23.01
CA CYS A 45 -12.23 0.09 -22.58
C CYS A 45 -11.41 -1.18 -22.33
N ILE A 46 -11.99 -2.18 -21.63
CA ILE A 46 -11.38 -3.48 -21.40
C ILE A 46 -11.08 -4.18 -22.72
N ASN A 47 -12.06 -4.23 -23.63
CA ASN A 47 -11.92 -4.89 -24.93
C ASN A 47 -10.88 -4.21 -25.83
N GLU A 48 -10.77 -2.87 -25.80
CA GLU A 48 -9.75 -2.11 -26.52
C GLU A 48 -8.35 -2.39 -25.98
N VAL A 49 -8.19 -2.35 -24.66
CA VAL A 49 -6.91 -2.58 -24.00
C VAL A 49 -6.43 -4.01 -24.20
N ALA A 50 -7.31 -5.01 -24.06
CA ALA A 50 -6.96 -6.43 -24.25
C ALA A 50 -6.38 -6.75 -25.64
N LYS A 51 -6.72 -5.94 -26.67
CA LYS A 51 -6.19 -6.11 -28.03
C LYS A 51 -4.79 -5.50 -28.25
N ASN A 52 -4.34 -4.60 -27.36
CA ASN A 52 -3.17 -3.75 -27.59
C ASN A 52 -2.10 -3.85 -26.48
N ILE A 53 -2.06 -4.96 -25.72
CA ILE A 53 -1.12 -5.13 -24.61
C ILE A 53 0.25 -5.63 -25.13
N SER A 54 0.94 -4.82 -25.91
CA SER A 54 2.34 -5.06 -26.26
C SER A 54 3.22 -3.93 -25.74
N GLY A 55 4.12 -4.26 -24.81
CA GLY A 55 5.05 -3.29 -24.22
C GLY A 55 4.50 -2.52 -23.03
N GLU A 56 5.32 -1.63 -22.48
CA GLU A 56 4.96 -0.83 -21.30
C GLU A 56 3.88 0.20 -21.66
N PRO A 57 2.78 0.29 -20.85
CA PRO A 57 1.64 1.12 -21.22
C PRO A 57 1.92 2.62 -21.05
N THR A 58 1.55 3.40 -22.04
CA THR A 58 1.47 4.86 -21.91
C THR A 58 0.14 5.24 -21.27
N ILE A 59 0.19 6.01 -20.19
CA ILE A 59 -0.95 6.48 -19.42
C ILE A 59 -0.98 8.01 -19.33
N ASN A 60 -2.20 8.59 -19.24
CA ASN A 60 -2.42 10.03 -19.09
C ASN A 60 -2.21 10.50 -17.65
N SER A 61 -2.54 9.69 -16.67
CA SER A 61 -2.44 10.02 -15.25
C SER A 61 -1.04 10.49 -14.89
N ARG A 62 -0.97 11.50 -14.02
CA ARG A 62 0.30 12.18 -13.66
C ARG A 62 1.21 11.30 -12.83
N LYS A 63 0.62 10.43 -11.99
CA LYS A 63 1.33 9.49 -11.13
C LYS A 63 0.60 8.17 -11.09
N ALA A 64 1.36 7.07 -11.09
CA ALA A 64 0.77 5.75 -10.95
C ALA A 64 1.76 4.73 -10.41
N ILE A 65 1.23 3.65 -9.85
CA ILE A 65 2.00 2.49 -9.43
C ILE A 65 1.16 1.23 -9.61
N VAL A 66 1.83 0.12 -9.94
CA VAL A 66 1.34 -1.22 -9.71
C VAL A 66 2.24 -1.89 -8.70
N TYR A 67 1.66 -2.30 -7.58
CA TYR A 67 2.33 -2.86 -6.42
C TYR A 67 1.85 -4.29 -6.18
N ASP A 68 2.78 -5.24 -6.15
CA ASP A 68 2.48 -6.62 -5.81
C ASP A 68 2.41 -6.81 -4.29
N ARG A 69 1.30 -7.31 -3.81
CA ARG A 69 1.03 -7.44 -2.36
C ARG A 69 1.84 -8.53 -1.68
N LYS A 70 2.22 -9.57 -2.40
CA LYS A 70 2.99 -10.68 -1.84
C LYS A 70 4.47 -10.33 -1.72
N SER A 71 5.09 -9.98 -2.83
CA SER A 71 6.53 -9.69 -2.88
C SER A 71 6.90 -8.25 -2.48
N LYS A 72 5.90 -7.38 -2.28
CA LYS A 72 6.07 -5.94 -1.96
C LYS A 72 6.82 -5.16 -3.07
N ARG A 73 6.86 -5.71 -4.28
CA ARG A 73 7.57 -5.13 -5.42
C ARG A 73 6.71 -4.14 -6.21
N ILE A 74 7.40 -3.17 -6.80
CA ILE A 74 6.83 -2.25 -7.79
C ILE A 74 6.94 -2.91 -9.17
N LEU A 75 5.80 -3.23 -9.80
CA LEU A 75 5.75 -3.84 -11.12
C LEU A 75 5.65 -2.79 -12.23
N TYR A 76 5.14 -1.60 -11.90
CA TYR A 76 5.10 -0.41 -12.75
C TYR A 76 5.16 0.83 -11.87
N GLY A 77 5.90 1.86 -12.31
CA GLY A 77 6.00 3.14 -11.62
C GLY A 77 6.05 4.32 -12.57
N LYS A 78 5.21 5.34 -12.35
CA LYS A 78 5.27 6.65 -13.01
C LYS A 78 5.17 7.73 -11.97
N ASN A 79 6.27 8.43 -11.68
CA ASN A 79 6.33 9.46 -10.62
C ASN A 79 5.76 8.96 -9.29
N GLU A 80 5.90 7.67 -8.99
CA GLU A 80 5.23 6.96 -7.91
C GLU A 80 5.65 7.43 -6.51
N LYS A 81 6.82 8.07 -6.40
CA LYS A 81 7.36 8.63 -5.14
C LYS A 81 7.22 10.17 -5.06
N VAL A 82 6.59 10.80 -6.04
CA VAL A 82 6.39 12.26 -6.05
C VAL A 82 5.14 12.62 -5.25
N LYS A 83 5.27 13.50 -4.25
CA LYS A 83 4.16 14.01 -3.43
C LYS A 83 3.06 14.64 -4.27
N CYS A 84 1.81 14.42 -3.88
CA CYS A 84 0.63 15.03 -4.50
C CYS A 84 -0.59 14.99 -3.57
N ALA A 85 -1.59 15.81 -3.89
CA ALA A 85 -2.92 15.69 -3.32
C ALA A 85 -3.53 14.33 -3.73
N MET A 86 -4.34 13.76 -2.83
CA MET A 86 -4.85 12.41 -2.97
C MET A 86 -6.38 12.32 -3.01
N ALA A 87 -7.06 13.47 -2.85
CA ALA A 87 -8.52 13.53 -2.79
C ALA A 87 -9.12 12.50 -1.81
N SER A 88 -10.29 11.97 -2.11
CA SER A 88 -11.02 11.01 -1.27
C SER A 88 -10.34 9.64 -1.10
N THR A 89 -9.19 9.37 -1.74
CA THR A 89 -8.40 8.17 -1.39
C THR A 89 -7.82 8.26 0.03
N THR A 90 -7.79 9.45 0.63
CA THR A 90 -7.57 9.72 2.07
C THR A 90 -8.43 8.82 2.97
N LYS A 91 -9.65 8.50 2.55
CA LYS A 91 -10.63 7.74 3.34
C LYS A 91 -10.18 6.29 3.61
N ILE A 92 -9.18 5.80 2.89
CA ILE A 92 -8.51 4.53 3.20
C ILE A 92 -7.87 4.62 4.60
N MET A 93 -7.11 5.70 4.89
CA MET A 93 -6.55 5.93 6.22
C MET A 93 -7.64 6.17 7.27
N THR A 94 -8.68 6.94 6.91
CA THR A 94 -9.80 7.20 7.82
C THR A 94 -10.47 5.90 8.25
N ALA A 95 -10.79 5.01 7.32
CA ALA A 95 -11.37 3.69 7.64
C ALA A 95 -10.41 2.81 8.46
N THR A 96 -9.10 2.84 8.14
CA THR A 96 -8.08 2.10 8.89
C THR A 96 -8.06 2.52 10.36
N VAL A 97 -7.98 3.81 10.63
CA VAL A 97 -7.96 4.35 12.01
C VAL A 97 -9.23 3.99 12.77
N VAL A 98 -10.40 4.07 12.13
CA VAL A 98 -11.68 3.68 12.76
C VAL A 98 -11.69 2.21 13.14
N LEU A 99 -11.32 1.33 12.22
CA LEU A 99 -11.35 -0.11 12.42
C LEU A 99 -10.42 -0.60 13.53
N GLU A 100 -9.39 0.17 13.82
CA GLU A 100 -8.44 -0.14 14.90
C GLU A 100 -8.80 0.46 16.26
N ASN A 101 -9.63 1.53 16.31
CA ASN A 101 -9.79 2.32 17.53
C ASN A 101 -11.23 2.45 18.04
N ALA A 102 -12.24 1.91 17.31
CA ALA A 102 -13.63 2.14 17.67
C ALA A 102 -14.50 0.89 17.50
N ASN A 103 -15.60 0.84 18.27
CA ASN A 103 -16.59 -0.22 18.13
C ASN A 103 -17.62 0.14 17.06
N LEU A 104 -17.74 -0.70 16.04
CA LEU A 104 -18.60 -0.45 14.88
C LEU A 104 -20.10 -0.46 15.20
N SER A 105 -20.52 -1.01 16.33
CA SER A 105 -21.92 -1.00 16.77
C SER A 105 -22.36 0.30 17.45
N ASP A 106 -21.42 1.22 17.72
CA ASP A 106 -21.75 2.49 18.37
C ASP A 106 -22.64 3.34 17.50
N GLU A 107 -23.73 3.88 18.08
CA GLU A 107 -24.65 4.81 17.43
C GLU A 107 -24.14 6.24 17.60
N ILE A 108 -24.01 6.94 16.49
CA ILE A 108 -23.47 8.31 16.41
C ILE A 108 -24.59 9.29 16.08
N THR A 109 -24.67 10.38 16.83
CA THR A 109 -25.54 11.53 16.50
C THR A 109 -24.76 12.53 15.69
N ILE A 110 -25.25 12.85 14.50
CA ILE A 110 -24.59 13.73 13.53
C ILE A 110 -24.61 15.18 14.01
N SER A 111 -23.44 15.82 14.06
CA SER A 111 -23.27 17.23 14.41
C SER A 111 -23.72 18.16 13.28
N ALA A 112 -23.91 19.46 13.61
CA ALA A 112 -24.16 20.48 12.60
C ALA A 112 -22.98 20.64 11.62
N LYS A 113 -21.75 20.46 12.10
CA LYS A 113 -20.53 20.55 11.29
C LYS A 113 -20.44 19.39 10.30
N ALA A 114 -20.62 18.16 10.77
CA ALA A 114 -20.65 17.00 9.89
C ALA A 114 -21.76 17.11 8.84
N GLY A 115 -23.00 17.36 9.25
CA GLY A 115 -24.13 17.53 8.34
C GLY A 115 -24.04 18.73 7.39
N GLY A 116 -23.18 19.72 7.68
CA GLY A 116 -22.89 20.88 6.81
C GLY A 116 -21.67 20.73 5.91
N THR A 117 -20.94 19.60 5.98
CA THR A 117 -19.73 19.39 5.19
C THR A 117 -20.04 19.30 3.69
N GLY A 118 -19.28 20.05 2.88
CA GLY A 118 -19.43 20.11 1.42
C GLY A 118 -18.77 18.94 0.68
N GLY A 119 -18.92 18.95 -0.66
CA GLY A 119 -18.39 17.93 -1.54
C GLY A 119 -19.27 16.67 -1.62
N SER A 120 -18.67 15.52 -1.89
CA SER A 120 -19.39 14.22 -1.91
C SER A 120 -20.01 13.93 -0.55
N ARG A 121 -21.29 13.54 -0.53
CA ARG A 121 -22.07 13.41 0.71
C ARG A 121 -22.87 12.12 0.77
N LEU A 122 -22.96 11.57 1.96
CA LEU A 122 -23.97 10.57 2.29
C LEU A 122 -25.36 11.21 2.43
N GLY A 123 -25.40 12.51 2.71
CA GLY A 123 -26.62 13.31 2.87
C GLY A 123 -27.14 13.33 4.31
N LEU A 124 -26.22 13.23 5.28
CA LEU A 124 -26.50 13.31 6.70
C LEU A 124 -26.93 14.73 7.11
N LYS A 125 -27.82 14.82 8.11
CA LYS A 125 -28.30 16.07 8.70
C LYS A 125 -27.99 16.10 10.19
N LYS A 126 -27.89 17.31 10.75
CA LYS A 126 -27.76 17.49 12.21
C LYS A 126 -28.87 16.72 12.94
N GLY A 127 -28.47 15.91 13.91
CA GLY A 127 -29.37 15.13 14.75
C GLY A 127 -29.70 13.73 14.20
N ASP A 128 -29.31 13.40 12.96
CA ASP A 128 -29.43 12.03 12.45
C ASP A 128 -28.67 11.06 13.33
N LYS A 129 -29.20 9.84 13.47
CA LYS A 129 -28.60 8.73 14.20
C LYS A 129 -28.23 7.60 13.24
N ILE A 130 -26.98 7.15 13.33
CA ILE A 130 -26.41 6.17 12.42
C ILE A 130 -25.31 5.38 13.14
N THR A 131 -25.16 4.09 12.86
CA THR A 131 -24.06 3.30 13.44
C THR A 131 -22.72 3.65 12.78
N LEU A 132 -21.62 3.45 13.52
CA LEU A 132 -20.28 3.63 12.98
C LEU A 132 -20.01 2.67 11.79
N ASN A 133 -20.57 1.46 11.83
CA ASN A 133 -20.53 0.53 10.70
C ASN A 133 -21.15 1.14 9.44
N ASP A 134 -22.34 1.71 9.55
CA ASP A 134 -23.06 2.29 8.41
C ASP A 134 -22.39 3.57 7.91
N LEU A 135 -21.77 4.35 8.83
CA LEU A 135 -20.92 5.48 8.46
C LEU A 135 -19.72 5.04 7.64
N LEU A 136 -19.06 3.90 7.98
CA LEU A 136 -17.96 3.35 7.19
C LEU A 136 -18.39 2.92 5.78
N TYR A 137 -19.55 2.29 5.65
CA TYR A 137 -20.11 2.01 4.33
C TYR A 137 -20.38 3.30 3.54
N GLY A 138 -20.98 4.31 4.17
CA GLY A 138 -21.20 5.62 3.56
C GLY A 138 -19.91 6.33 3.16
N LEU A 139 -18.88 6.25 4.01
CA LEU A 139 -17.53 6.76 3.78
C LEU A 139 -16.87 6.15 2.55
N MET A 140 -16.89 4.82 2.45
CA MET A 140 -16.14 4.11 1.40
C MET A 140 -16.91 4.00 0.09
N LEU A 141 -18.20 3.68 0.11
CA LEU A 141 -19.00 3.48 -1.09
C LEU A 141 -19.43 4.79 -1.73
N ARG A 142 -19.97 5.73 -0.91
CA ARG A 142 -20.47 7.03 -1.39
C ARG A 142 -19.46 8.16 -1.28
N SER A 143 -18.28 7.87 -0.72
CA SER A 143 -17.25 8.90 -0.50
C SER A 143 -17.72 10.04 0.42
N GLY A 144 -18.67 9.80 1.36
CA GLY A 144 -19.31 10.83 2.18
C GLY A 144 -18.32 11.64 3.02
N ASN A 145 -18.19 12.94 2.73
CA ASN A 145 -17.38 13.87 3.53
C ASN A 145 -18.05 14.16 4.86
N ASP A 146 -19.38 14.21 4.87
CA ASP A 146 -20.20 14.30 6.08
C ASP A 146 -19.98 13.10 7.01
N ALA A 147 -19.93 11.88 6.45
CA ALA A 147 -19.58 10.68 7.19
C ALA A 147 -18.13 10.75 7.74
N ALA A 148 -17.17 11.24 6.93
CA ALA A 148 -15.79 11.37 7.37
C ALA A 148 -15.64 12.33 8.57
N VAL A 149 -16.34 13.48 8.54
CA VAL A 149 -16.32 14.44 9.63
C VAL A 149 -17.01 13.90 10.87
N ALA A 150 -18.16 13.24 10.74
CA ALA A 150 -18.86 12.59 11.86
C ALA A 150 -17.96 11.54 12.56
N ILE A 151 -17.30 10.71 11.78
CA ILE A 151 -16.31 9.73 12.26
C ILE A 151 -15.18 10.44 13.02
N ALA A 152 -14.60 11.49 12.43
CA ALA A 152 -13.47 12.18 13.04
C ALA A 152 -13.85 12.87 14.36
N GLU A 153 -15.05 13.45 14.45
CA GLU A 153 -15.55 14.05 15.69
C GLU A 153 -15.79 13.01 16.77
N TYR A 154 -16.28 11.83 16.41
CA TYR A 154 -16.55 10.75 17.36
C TYR A 154 -15.26 10.06 17.84
N VAL A 155 -14.42 9.58 16.92
CA VAL A 155 -13.24 8.77 17.26
C VAL A 155 -12.07 9.63 17.75
N GLY A 156 -11.85 10.79 17.12
CA GLY A 156 -10.74 11.69 17.42
C GLY A 156 -11.12 12.86 18.33
N SER A 157 -12.39 12.93 18.83
CA SER A 157 -12.96 14.06 19.57
C SER A 157 -12.96 15.38 18.82
N SER A 158 -12.30 15.46 17.68
CA SER A 158 -12.27 16.60 16.75
C SER A 158 -11.63 16.16 15.42
N VAL A 159 -11.85 16.97 14.37
CA VAL A 159 -11.17 16.75 13.07
C VAL A 159 -9.65 16.82 13.22
N GLN A 160 -9.12 17.73 14.05
CA GLN A 160 -7.68 17.83 14.30
C GLN A 160 -7.16 16.61 15.05
N GLY A 161 -7.79 16.21 16.16
CA GLY A 161 -7.37 15.03 16.93
C GLY A 161 -7.41 13.75 16.08
N PHE A 162 -8.39 13.63 15.18
CA PHE A 162 -8.42 12.53 14.24
C PHE A 162 -7.29 12.59 13.20
N ALA A 163 -6.97 13.79 12.68
CA ALA A 163 -5.82 13.97 11.79
C ALA A 163 -4.50 13.61 12.47
N ASP A 164 -4.36 13.91 13.77
CA ASP A 164 -3.19 13.50 14.56
C ASP A 164 -3.09 11.96 14.68
N MET A 165 -4.23 11.26 14.87
CA MET A 165 -4.28 9.79 14.84
C MET A 165 -3.89 9.23 13.47
N MET A 166 -4.38 9.83 12.38
CA MET A 166 -4.01 9.44 11.01
C MET A 166 -2.51 9.59 10.76
N ASN A 167 -1.91 10.70 11.19
CA ASN A 167 -0.47 10.94 11.05
C ASN A 167 0.38 10.03 11.93
N LYS A 168 -0.09 9.71 13.14
CA LYS A 168 0.54 8.69 14.00
C LYS A 168 0.57 7.34 13.29
N LYS A 169 -0.56 6.91 12.71
CA LYS A 169 -0.63 5.66 11.94
C LYS A 169 0.28 5.71 10.71
N ALA A 170 0.38 6.83 10.01
CA ALA A 170 1.31 7.00 8.90
C ALA A 170 2.77 6.80 9.33
N GLN A 171 3.17 7.33 10.48
CA GLN A 171 4.49 7.12 11.06
C GLN A 171 4.74 5.65 11.42
N GLU A 172 3.77 4.98 12.06
CA GLU A 172 3.85 3.54 12.40
C GLU A 172 4.05 2.67 11.16
N LEU A 173 3.46 3.06 10.02
CA LEU A 173 3.58 2.37 8.73
C LEU A 173 4.81 2.79 7.92
N GLY A 174 5.61 3.76 8.42
CA GLY A 174 6.78 4.29 7.71
C GLY A 174 6.40 5.05 6.43
N LEU A 175 5.27 5.78 6.44
CA LEU A 175 4.82 6.64 5.34
C LEU A 175 5.40 8.06 5.56
N THR A 176 6.65 8.26 5.19
CA THR A 176 7.42 9.48 5.50
C THR A 176 7.09 10.66 4.58
N ASP A 177 6.51 10.36 3.42
CA ASP A 177 6.09 11.32 2.40
C ASP A 177 4.56 11.53 2.36
N THR A 178 3.87 11.20 3.48
CA THR A 178 2.42 11.34 3.64
C THR A 178 2.10 12.21 4.84
N ASN A 179 1.13 13.12 4.68
CA ASN A 179 0.61 13.93 5.78
C ASN A 179 -0.89 14.16 5.61
N PHE A 180 -1.64 13.97 6.69
CA PHE A 180 -3.09 14.13 6.73
C PHE A 180 -3.48 15.38 7.53
N VAL A 181 -4.40 16.17 6.98
CA VAL A 181 -4.99 17.37 7.63
C VAL A 181 -6.49 17.20 7.83
N THR A 182 -7.12 16.42 6.96
CA THR A 182 -8.57 16.19 6.99
C THR A 182 -8.89 14.70 6.85
N PRO A 183 -10.03 14.22 7.38
CA PRO A 183 -10.46 12.83 7.24
C PRO A 183 -11.06 12.51 5.86
N HIS A 184 -11.34 13.51 5.03
CA HIS A 184 -12.05 13.37 3.76
C HIS A 184 -11.18 13.59 2.52
N GLY A 185 -10.10 14.39 2.61
CA GLY A 185 -9.16 14.59 1.50
C GLY A 185 -9.44 15.79 0.61
N LEU A 186 -10.25 16.77 1.06
CA LEU A 186 -10.37 18.07 0.37
C LEU A 186 -9.01 18.78 0.32
N ASP A 187 -8.80 19.55 -0.74
CA ASP A 187 -7.52 20.17 -1.05
C ASP A 187 -6.95 21.04 0.08
N ASN A 188 -5.72 20.76 0.44
CA ASN A 188 -4.91 21.51 1.38
C ASN A 188 -3.44 21.29 1.03
N SER A 189 -2.63 22.34 1.00
CA SER A 189 -1.20 22.24 0.64
C SER A 189 -0.37 21.36 1.56
N LYS A 190 -0.84 21.12 2.79
CA LYS A 190 -0.23 20.22 3.76
C LYS A 190 -0.85 18.81 3.77
N HIS A 191 -1.82 18.51 2.87
CA HIS A 191 -2.50 17.23 2.77
C HIS A 191 -2.01 16.50 1.51
N TYR A 192 -1.08 15.58 1.65
CA TYR A 192 -0.41 14.94 0.52
C TYR A 192 0.01 13.50 0.83
N THR A 193 0.27 12.74 -0.22
CA THR A 193 0.89 11.41 -0.20
C THR A 193 1.69 11.18 -1.48
N THR A 194 2.23 9.98 -1.65
CA THR A 194 2.77 9.47 -2.92
C THR A 194 1.96 8.25 -3.36
N ALA A 195 1.99 7.90 -4.65
CA ALA A 195 1.30 6.71 -5.13
C ALA A 195 1.87 5.43 -4.46
N TYR A 196 3.18 5.42 -4.19
CA TYR A 196 3.84 4.32 -3.49
C TYR A 196 3.37 4.16 -2.04
N GLU A 197 3.31 5.25 -1.28
CA GLU A 197 2.87 5.18 0.12
C GLU A 197 1.37 4.91 0.24
N LEU A 198 0.58 5.40 -0.71
CA LEU A 198 -0.84 5.07 -0.78
C LEU A 198 -1.07 3.58 -1.10
N ALA A 199 -0.22 2.97 -1.94
CA ALA A 199 -0.26 1.53 -2.17
C ALA A 199 0.11 0.73 -0.89
N LYS A 200 1.16 1.15 -0.16
CA LYS A 200 1.53 0.55 1.14
C LYS A 200 0.41 0.65 2.18
N LEU A 201 -0.20 1.83 2.30
CA LEU A 201 -1.35 2.05 3.18
C LEU A 201 -2.51 1.14 2.81
N THR A 202 -2.80 1.03 1.51
CA THR A 202 -3.89 0.17 1.01
C THR A 202 -3.60 -1.30 1.28
N ASP A 203 -2.36 -1.75 1.08
CA ASP A 203 -1.94 -3.12 1.39
C ASP A 203 -2.11 -3.45 2.88
N TYR A 204 -1.76 -2.51 3.76
CA TYR A 204 -2.00 -2.65 5.18
C TYR A 204 -3.50 -2.71 5.53
N ALA A 205 -4.29 -1.78 5.00
CA ALA A 205 -5.73 -1.71 5.24
C ALA A 205 -6.46 -3.00 4.81
N LEU A 206 -6.06 -3.58 3.68
CA LEU A 206 -6.63 -4.82 3.13
C LEU A 206 -6.29 -6.09 3.93
N GLN A 207 -5.41 -6.02 4.93
CA GLN A 207 -5.20 -7.12 5.89
C GLN A 207 -6.37 -7.22 6.89
N ASN A 208 -7.14 -6.15 7.06
CA ASN A 208 -8.35 -6.17 7.85
C ASN A 208 -9.53 -6.67 7.01
N GLU A 209 -10.08 -7.82 7.38
CA GLU A 209 -11.19 -8.48 6.66
C GLU A 209 -12.42 -7.58 6.54
N LYS A 210 -12.73 -6.77 7.57
CA LYS A 210 -13.87 -5.85 7.53
C LYS A 210 -13.64 -4.72 6.54
N PHE A 211 -12.42 -4.19 6.44
CA PHE A 211 -12.06 -3.22 5.42
C PHE A 211 -12.23 -3.81 4.02
N ALA A 212 -11.66 -5.00 3.77
CA ALA A 212 -11.78 -5.69 2.49
C ALA A 212 -13.24 -5.97 2.11
N GLN A 213 -14.07 -6.39 3.07
CA GLN A 213 -15.52 -6.58 2.88
C GLN A 213 -16.19 -5.28 2.43
N ILE A 214 -15.95 -4.16 3.12
CA ILE A 214 -16.60 -2.87 2.83
C ILE A 214 -16.22 -2.40 1.43
N VAL A 215 -14.93 -2.36 1.09
CA VAL A 215 -14.47 -1.83 -0.20
C VAL A 215 -14.85 -2.72 -1.38
N GLY A 216 -15.02 -4.02 -1.16
CA GLY A 216 -15.50 -5.01 -2.14
C GLY A 216 -17.01 -5.02 -2.34
N THR A 217 -17.76 -4.28 -1.54
CA THR A 217 -19.23 -4.23 -1.62
C THR A 217 -19.67 -3.31 -2.76
N LYS A 218 -20.42 -3.83 -3.73
CA LYS A 218 -20.98 -3.04 -4.85
C LYS A 218 -22.15 -2.17 -4.41
N GLN A 219 -23.04 -2.75 -3.62
CA GLN A 219 -24.27 -2.11 -3.14
C GLN A 219 -24.67 -2.72 -1.80
N THR A 220 -25.17 -1.90 -0.89
CA THR A 220 -25.70 -2.34 0.40
C THR A 220 -26.78 -1.40 0.90
N SER A 221 -27.51 -1.82 1.93
CA SER A 221 -28.45 -0.95 2.66
C SER A 221 -27.81 -0.56 3.98
N ILE A 222 -27.86 0.74 4.29
CA ILE A 222 -27.50 1.33 5.58
C ILE A 222 -28.75 1.87 6.26
N THR A 223 -28.70 2.09 7.56
CA THR A 223 -29.85 2.60 8.34
C THR A 223 -29.54 3.98 8.91
N ILE A 224 -30.41 4.95 8.61
CA ILE A 224 -30.33 6.33 9.16
C ILE A 224 -31.67 6.62 9.85
N ASN A 225 -31.65 6.97 11.13
CA ASN A 225 -32.87 7.20 11.95
C ASN A 225 -33.84 6.02 11.96
N GLY A 226 -33.34 4.79 11.83
CA GLY A 226 -34.19 3.59 11.73
C GLY A 226 -34.70 3.28 10.29
N GLU A 227 -34.48 4.18 9.32
CA GLU A 227 -34.94 4.02 7.95
C GLU A 227 -33.82 3.46 7.05
N PRO A 228 -34.10 2.43 6.25
CA PRO A 228 -33.11 1.84 5.34
C PRO A 228 -32.86 2.74 4.13
N ARG A 229 -31.60 2.84 3.73
CA ARG A 229 -31.15 3.58 2.55
C ARG A 229 -30.14 2.78 1.75
N THR A 230 -30.45 2.49 0.50
CA THR A 230 -29.55 1.79 -0.43
C THR A 230 -28.47 2.74 -0.92
N ILE A 231 -27.20 2.29 -0.88
CA ILE A 231 -26.04 2.99 -1.38
C ILE A 231 -25.19 2.09 -2.29
N SER A 232 -24.60 2.67 -3.33
CA SER A 232 -23.76 1.97 -4.32
C SER A 232 -22.33 2.49 -4.29
N ASN A 233 -21.38 1.62 -4.64
CA ASN A 233 -19.97 1.95 -4.72
C ASN A 233 -19.67 2.81 -5.96
N THR A 234 -18.84 3.82 -5.80
CA THR A 234 -18.39 4.73 -6.87
C THR A 234 -17.29 4.12 -7.75
N ASN A 235 -16.74 2.95 -7.40
CA ASN A 235 -15.74 2.28 -8.20
C ASN A 235 -16.39 1.51 -9.36
N GLU A 236 -16.35 2.07 -10.56
CA GLU A 236 -16.96 1.52 -11.77
C GLU A 236 -16.31 0.23 -12.27
N LEU A 237 -15.07 -0.08 -11.85
CA LEU A 237 -14.39 -1.33 -12.21
C LEU A 237 -14.87 -2.51 -11.38
N LEU A 238 -15.46 -2.25 -10.21
CA LEU A 238 -15.88 -3.28 -9.27
C LEU A 238 -16.98 -4.14 -9.87
N GLY A 239 -16.64 -5.40 -10.17
CA GLY A 239 -17.53 -6.39 -10.76
C GLY A 239 -17.83 -6.20 -12.24
N VAL A 240 -17.04 -5.36 -12.93
CA VAL A 240 -17.01 -5.22 -14.40
C VAL A 240 -15.67 -5.74 -14.92
N LEU A 241 -14.55 -5.28 -14.34
CA LEU A 241 -13.23 -5.83 -14.65
C LEU A 241 -12.97 -7.06 -13.78
N ASN A 242 -12.63 -8.18 -14.42
CA ASN A 242 -12.36 -9.44 -13.72
C ASN A 242 -11.30 -9.28 -12.62
N GLY A 243 -11.59 -9.81 -11.45
CA GLY A 243 -10.68 -9.83 -10.31
C GLY A 243 -10.61 -8.52 -9.51
N VAL A 244 -11.23 -7.42 -9.94
CA VAL A 244 -11.27 -6.18 -9.15
C VAL A 244 -12.18 -6.36 -7.92
N VAL A 245 -11.60 -6.15 -6.72
CA VAL A 245 -12.27 -6.35 -5.42
C VAL A 245 -12.32 -5.10 -4.53
N GLY A 246 -11.92 -3.95 -5.01
CA GLY A 246 -11.97 -2.65 -4.31
C GLY A 246 -11.23 -1.59 -5.11
N VAL A 247 -10.84 -0.43 -4.58
CA VAL A 247 -10.83 0.01 -3.19
C VAL A 247 -11.52 1.39 -3.05
N LYS A 248 -11.00 2.46 -3.71
CA LYS A 248 -11.51 3.82 -3.51
C LYS A 248 -11.24 4.74 -4.69
N THR A 249 -12.26 5.50 -5.10
CA THR A 249 -12.17 6.64 -6.02
C THR A 249 -11.87 7.93 -5.28
N GLY A 250 -11.39 8.95 -6.00
CA GLY A 250 -11.21 10.31 -5.48
C GLY A 250 -11.19 11.35 -6.57
N PHE A 251 -11.67 12.56 -6.23
CA PHE A 251 -11.55 13.74 -7.08
C PHE A 251 -11.52 15.01 -6.24
N THR A 252 -10.61 15.89 -6.58
CA THR A 252 -10.62 17.33 -6.26
C THR A 252 -9.96 18.07 -7.42
N ASN A 253 -10.15 19.39 -7.51
CA ASN A 253 -9.51 20.19 -8.56
C ASN A 253 -7.99 20.13 -8.48
N GLY A 254 -7.41 20.08 -7.27
CA GLY A 254 -5.98 19.99 -7.07
C GLY A 254 -5.41 18.59 -7.34
N ALA A 255 -6.13 17.55 -6.91
CA ALA A 255 -5.69 16.17 -7.09
C ALA A 255 -5.92 15.62 -8.50
N GLY A 256 -6.95 16.09 -9.22
CA GLY A 256 -7.47 15.43 -10.41
C GLY A 256 -8.23 14.14 -10.05
N ARG A 257 -8.52 13.30 -11.03
CA ARG A 257 -9.21 12.02 -10.83
C ARG A 257 -8.23 10.97 -10.31
N CYS A 258 -8.63 10.27 -9.24
CA CYS A 258 -7.84 9.28 -8.54
C CYS A 258 -8.61 7.96 -8.43
N LEU A 259 -7.89 6.83 -8.48
CA LEU A 259 -8.44 5.51 -8.24
C LEU A 259 -7.38 4.61 -7.62
N VAL A 260 -7.75 3.92 -6.57
CA VAL A 260 -7.01 2.81 -5.99
C VAL A 260 -7.82 1.55 -6.21
N THR A 261 -7.23 0.54 -6.84
CA THR A 261 -7.85 -0.78 -7.04
C THR A 261 -7.00 -1.88 -6.44
N GLU A 262 -7.66 -2.88 -5.87
CA GLU A 262 -7.07 -4.21 -5.65
C GLU A 262 -7.60 -5.14 -6.72
N THR A 263 -6.71 -5.94 -7.33
CA THR A 263 -7.10 -6.91 -8.36
C THR A 263 -6.46 -8.26 -8.06
N LYS A 264 -7.31 -9.27 -7.91
CA LYS A 264 -6.91 -10.67 -7.66
C LYS A 264 -7.27 -11.53 -8.85
N ARG A 265 -6.28 -12.20 -9.43
CA ARG A 265 -6.49 -13.23 -10.47
C ARG A 265 -5.46 -14.33 -10.26
N ASP A 266 -5.94 -15.55 -10.23
CA ASP A 266 -5.11 -16.73 -10.00
C ASP A 266 -4.27 -16.58 -8.71
N ASP A 267 -2.95 -16.61 -8.83
CA ASP A 267 -1.99 -16.50 -7.74
C ASP A 267 -1.44 -15.08 -7.51
N LYS A 268 -1.88 -14.07 -8.30
CA LYS A 268 -1.45 -12.67 -8.21
C LYS A 268 -2.47 -11.80 -7.50
N ASP A 269 -1.98 -10.93 -6.64
CA ASP A 269 -2.74 -9.94 -5.89
C ASP A 269 -2.01 -8.60 -5.96
N ILE A 270 -2.56 -7.66 -6.73
CA ILE A 270 -1.93 -6.37 -7.00
C ILE A 270 -2.79 -5.20 -6.54
N ILE A 271 -2.12 -4.13 -6.11
CA ILE A 271 -2.73 -2.82 -5.92
C ILE A 271 -2.29 -1.92 -7.06
N THR A 272 -3.27 -1.33 -7.76
CA THR A 272 -3.01 -0.31 -8.77
C THR A 272 -3.48 1.04 -8.25
N VAL A 273 -2.60 2.03 -8.23
CA VAL A 273 -2.90 3.41 -7.85
C VAL A 273 -2.71 4.32 -9.06
N VAL A 274 -3.74 5.08 -9.38
CA VAL A 274 -3.74 6.09 -10.46
C VAL A 274 -4.14 7.42 -9.82
N LEU A 275 -3.28 8.45 -9.96
CA LEU A 275 -3.50 9.78 -9.38
C LEU A 275 -3.31 10.86 -10.46
N GLY A 276 -4.20 11.85 -10.44
CA GLY A 276 -4.08 13.01 -11.29
C GLY A 276 -4.45 12.76 -12.75
N ALA A 277 -5.43 11.93 -13.04
CA ALA A 277 -6.03 11.86 -14.36
C ALA A 277 -6.93 13.07 -14.60
N ASP A 278 -6.98 13.54 -15.85
CA ASP A 278 -7.74 14.75 -16.19
C ASP A 278 -9.24 14.46 -16.27
N THR A 279 -9.62 13.27 -16.74
CA THR A 279 -11.02 12.87 -16.87
C THR A 279 -11.30 11.53 -16.16
N LYS A 280 -12.58 11.29 -15.85
CA LYS A 280 -13.04 10.00 -15.30
C LYS A 280 -12.74 8.84 -16.28
N LYS A 281 -12.89 9.09 -17.57
CA LYS A 281 -12.57 8.14 -18.64
C LYS A 281 -11.08 7.79 -18.69
N ASP A 282 -10.20 8.79 -18.58
CA ASP A 282 -8.75 8.57 -18.57
C ASP A 282 -8.33 7.78 -17.32
N ARG A 283 -8.86 8.11 -16.14
CA ARG A 283 -8.62 7.37 -14.90
C ARG A 283 -8.97 5.88 -15.05
N THR A 284 -10.16 5.60 -15.59
CA THR A 284 -10.65 4.24 -15.83
C THR A 284 -9.77 3.52 -16.85
N LYS A 285 -9.49 4.15 -17.99
CA LYS A 285 -8.65 3.59 -19.07
C LYS A 285 -7.23 3.30 -18.60
N ASP A 286 -6.61 4.20 -17.85
CA ASP A 286 -5.27 4.03 -17.33
C ASP A 286 -5.21 2.89 -16.30
N SER A 287 -6.21 2.80 -15.41
CA SER A 287 -6.30 1.71 -14.44
C SER A 287 -6.44 0.35 -15.13
N VAL A 288 -7.32 0.23 -16.14
CA VAL A 288 -7.47 -1.00 -16.92
C VAL A 288 -6.18 -1.36 -17.65
N LYS A 289 -5.51 -0.40 -18.30
CA LYS A 289 -4.23 -0.62 -18.99
C LYS A 289 -3.17 -1.20 -18.06
N LEU A 290 -3.00 -0.61 -16.87
CA LEU A 290 -2.00 -1.05 -15.90
C LEU A 290 -2.30 -2.44 -15.35
N ILE A 291 -3.57 -2.72 -15.04
CA ILE A 291 -4.01 -4.03 -14.57
C ILE A 291 -3.75 -5.09 -15.64
N GLU A 292 -4.30 -4.91 -16.86
CA GLU A 292 -4.17 -5.90 -17.92
C GLU A 292 -2.72 -6.10 -18.36
N TYR A 293 -1.93 -5.02 -18.45
CA TYR A 293 -0.50 -5.11 -18.70
C TYR A 293 0.22 -6.01 -17.69
N THR A 294 -0.09 -5.83 -16.40
CA THR A 294 0.56 -6.58 -15.35
C THR A 294 0.21 -8.07 -15.43
N PHE A 295 -1.07 -8.40 -15.58
CA PHE A 295 -1.48 -9.80 -15.67
C PHE A 295 -1.00 -10.50 -16.94
N SER A 296 -0.79 -9.76 -18.03
CA SER A 296 -0.32 -10.30 -19.31
C SER A 296 1.21 -10.48 -19.36
N ASN A 297 1.98 -9.61 -18.71
CA ASN A 297 3.43 -9.55 -18.90
C ASN A 297 4.25 -10.11 -17.72
N PHE A 298 3.66 -10.20 -16.52
CA PHE A 298 4.35 -10.72 -15.36
C PHE A 298 3.89 -12.14 -15.04
N LYS A 299 4.85 -13.03 -14.80
CA LYS A 299 4.62 -14.40 -14.33
C LYS A 299 5.20 -14.57 -12.93
N ASN A 300 4.55 -15.36 -12.11
CA ASN A 300 5.07 -15.74 -10.81
C ASN A 300 6.13 -16.83 -11.01
N ILE A 301 7.39 -16.52 -10.68
CA ILE A 301 8.54 -17.43 -10.81
C ILE A 301 8.92 -17.91 -9.42
N ASN A 302 9.01 -19.23 -9.25
CA ASN A 302 9.55 -19.84 -8.03
C ASN A 302 11.07 -19.72 -8.03
N VAL A 303 11.61 -18.91 -7.13
CA VAL A 303 13.05 -18.67 -6.99
C VAL A 303 13.68 -19.52 -5.89
N LYS A 304 12.89 -20.18 -5.04
CA LYS A 304 13.36 -20.94 -3.88
C LYS A 304 14.33 -22.03 -4.25
N GLU A 305 14.02 -22.83 -5.28
CA GLU A 305 14.89 -23.93 -5.72
C GLU A 305 16.28 -23.41 -6.12
N LYS A 306 16.32 -22.35 -6.92
CA LYS A 306 17.56 -21.71 -7.34
C LYS A 306 18.35 -21.14 -6.16
N VAL A 307 17.66 -20.50 -5.21
CA VAL A 307 18.29 -19.96 -3.99
C VAL A 307 18.90 -21.06 -3.13
N VAL A 308 18.17 -22.14 -2.93
CA VAL A 308 18.65 -23.28 -2.14
C VAL A 308 19.85 -23.97 -2.83
N GLU A 309 19.78 -24.19 -4.15
CA GLU A 309 20.87 -24.79 -4.92
C GLU A 309 22.15 -23.95 -4.85
N GLU A 310 22.07 -22.64 -5.05
CA GLU A 310 23.22 -21.75 -4.96
C GLU A 310 23.79 -21.68 -3.53
N PHE A 311 22.93 -21.68 -2.51
CA PHE A 311 23.38 -21.73 -1.12
C PHE A 311 24.09 -23.05 -0.81
N GLU A 312 23.56 -24.20 -1.21
CA GLU A 312 24.19 -25.52 -0.97
C GLU A 312 25.56 -25.64 -1.67
N ARG A 313 25.65 -25.14 -2.91
CA ARG A 313 26.90 -25.08 -3.66
C ARG A 313 27.94 -24.23 -2.94
N TRP A 314 27.55 -23.03 -2.50
CA TRP A 314 28.43 -22.14 -1.74
C TRP A 314 28.82 -22.75 -0.39
N ASN A 315 27.86 -23.32 0.34
CA ASN A 315 28.04 -23.89 1.68
C ASN A 315 29.02 -25.08 1.67
N ALA A 316 28.93 -25.94 0.69
CA ALA A 316 29.84 -27.11 0.55
C ALA A 316 31.31 -26.69 0.49
N ILE A 317 31.62 -25.53 -0.08
CA ILE A 317 32.96 -25.01 -0.25
C ILE A 317 33.39 -24.10 0.93
N ASN A 318 32.51 -23.18 1.34
CA ASN A 318 32.89 -22.05 2.17
C ASN A 318 32.64 -22.26 3.66
N SER A 319 31.72 -23.13 4.07
CA SER A 319 31.52 -23.43 5.50
C SER A 319 32.77 -23.93 6.19
N LYS A 320 33.58 -24.73 5.48
CA LYS A 320 34.87 -25.29 5.96
C LYS A 320 36.00 -24.24 6.03
N ARG A 321 35.80 -23.06 5.40
CA ARG A 321 36.78 -21.96 5.38
C ARG A 321 36.53 -20.92 6.47
N ILE A 322 35.39 -21.01 7.17
CA ILE A 322 35.08 -20.13 8.27
C ILE A 322 35.88 -20.56 9.48
N LEU A 323 36.81 -19.71 9.93
CA LEU A 323 37.66 -19.97 11.08
C LEU A 323 36.87 -19.83 12.39
N ILE A 324 36.75 -20.91 13.15
CA ILE A 324 36.10 -20.90 14.46
C ILE A 324 37.17 -20.76 15.55
N ILE A 325 37.23 -19.57 16.16
CA ILE A 325 38.17 -19.23 17.19
C ILE A 325 37.69 -19.77 18.54
N LYS A 326 38.52 -20.58 19.23
CA LYS A 326 38.25 -21.17 20.54
C LYS A 326 37.00 -22.05 20.61
N GLY A 327 36.51 -22.60 19.48
CA GLY A 327 35.36 -23.49 19.45
C GLY A 327 35.76 -24.93 19.70
N LYS A 328 34.86 -25.73 20.35
CA LYS A 328 35.04 -27.17 20.49
C LYS A 328 34.99 -27.91 19.15
N ASN A 329 34.19 -27.43 18.20
CA ASN A 329 34.11 -27.89 16.83
C ASN A 329 34.86 -26.92 15.91
N GLU A 330 35.56 -27.47 14.92
CA GLU A 330 36.31 -26.73 13.89
C GLU A 330 35.46 -26.45 12.64
N ASN A 331 34.35 -27.16 12.49
CA ASN A 331 33.43 -27.01 11.37
C ASN A 331 32.09 -26.41 11.86
N ILE A 332 31.55 -25.49 11.08
CA ILE A 332 30.24 -24.88 11.29
C ILE A 332 29.23 -25.51 10.32
N LYS A 333 28.05 -25.81 10.82
CA LYS A 333 26.90 -26.17 9.97
C LYS A 333 26.00 -24.96 9.80
N LEU A 334 25.70 -24.64 8.56
CA LEU A 334 24.91 -23.45 8.20
C LEU A 334 23.57 -23.85 7.59
N GLU A 335 22.58 -23.01 7.77
CA GLU A 335 21.28 -23.09 7.10
C GLU A 335 20.78 -21.68 6.75
N LEU A 336 19.86 -21.59 5.80
CA LEU A 336 19.15 -20.36 5.50
C LEU A 336 18.01 -20.16 6.51
N SER A 337 17.79 -18.93 6.90
CA SER A 337 16.53 -18.53 7.53
C SER A 337 15.37 -18.69 6.54
N LYS A 338 14.15 -18.38 6.98
CA LYS A 338 12.98 -18.45 6.11
C LYS A 338 13.14 -17.49 4.92
N ILE A 339 12.89 -17.99 3.71
CA ILE A 339 12.74 -17.18 2.50
C ILE A 339 11.29 -16.70 2.48
N GLU A 340 11.07 -15.39 2.56
CA GLU A 340 9.71 -14.83 2.57
C GLU A 340 9.14 -14.75 1.15
N ASN A 341 9.97 -14.40 0.16
CA ASN A 341 9.60 -14.26 -1.24
C ASN A 341 10.04 -15.49 -2.07
N GLU A 342 9.43 -16.63 -1.79
CA GLU A 342 9.71 -17.86 -2.57
C GLU A 342 9.24 -17.75 -4.02
N ILE A 343 8.19 -16.95 -4.26
CA ILE A 343 7.57 -16.72 -5.56
C ILE A 343 7.59 -15.21 -5.84
N ILE A 344 8.18 -14.82 -6.96
CA ILE A 344 8.38 -13.43 -7.33
C ILE A 344 7.75 -13.15 -8.70
N PRO A 345 6.85 -12.14 -8.83
CA PRO A 345 6.34 -11.72 -10.11
C PRO A 345 7.44 -11.02 -10.91
N MET A 346 7.69 -11.48 -12.15
CA MET A 346 8.66 -10.88 -13.05
C MET A 346 8.28 -11.08 -14.52
N LYS A 347 8.83 -10.24 -15.40
CA LYS A 347 8.72 -10.43 -16.84
C LYS A 347 9.63 -11.57 -17.30
N ALA A 348 9.29 -12.20 -18.42
CA ALA A 348 10.06 -13.32 -18.94
C ALA A 348 11.55 -13.00 -19.16
N GLU A 349 11.85 -11.78 -19.67
CA GLU A 349 13.23 -11.33 -19.85
C GLU A 349 14.03 -11.12 -18.56
N GLN A 350 13.35 -10.96 -17.42
CA GLN A 350 13.99 -10.76 -16.12
C GLN A 350 14.43 -12.09 -15.45
N GLU A 351 13.91 -13.23 -15.87
CA GLU A 351 14.20 -14.52 -15.27
C GLU A 351 15.70 -14.87 -15.36
N ASN A 352 16.34 -14.53 -16.48
CA ASN A 352 17.77 -14.73 -16.68
C ASN A 352 18.64 -13.74 -15.89
N ASN A 353 18.03 -12.68 -15.33
CA ASN A 353 18.71 -11.63 -14.56
C ASN A 353 18.66 -11.85 -13.05
N ILE A 354 18.19 -13.03 -12.59
CA ILE A 354 18.18 -13.37 -11.17
C ILE A 354 19.62 -13.63 -10.74
N LYS A 355 20.13 -12.79 -9.83
CA LYS A 355 21.45 -12.89 -9.20
C LYS A 355 21.30 -13.25 -7.73
N ILE A 356 22.13 -14.19 -7.26
CA ILE A 356 22.20 -14.58 -5.86
C ILE A 356 23.60 -14.24 -5.38
N GLU A 357 23.69 -13.33 -4.42
CA GLU A 357 24.96 -12.88 -3.84
C GLU A 357 25.03 -13.34 -2.39
N ILE A 358 26.13 -13.98 -2.01
CA ILE A 358 26.33 -14.48 -0.65
C ILE A 358 27.51 -13.76 0.00
N ASN A 359 27.22 -13.12 1.14
CA ASN A 359 28.20 -12.44 2.00
C ASN A 359 28.20 -13.11 3.37
N ALA A 360 29.34 -13.66 3.79
CA ALA A 360 29.48 -14.28 5.10
C ALA A 360 30.80 -13.89 5.76
N ILE A 361 30.83 -13.96 7.08
CA ILE A 361 32.04 -13.71 7.85
C ILE A 361 33.06 -14.81 7.59
N THR A 362 34.34 -14.48 7.62
CA THR A 362 35.44 -15.47 7.42
C THR A 362 35.95 -16.05 8.73
N GLN A 363 35.61 -15.44 9.88
CA GLN A 363 35.97 -15.94 11.20
C GLN A 363 34.92 -15.58 12.26
N ILE A 364 34.77 -16.44 13.27
CA ILE A 364 33.85 -16.25 14.38
C ILE A 364 34.43 -16.83 15.66
N GLN A 365 34.18 -16.18 16.79
CA GLN A 365 34.64 -16.65 18.10
C GLN A 365 33.52 -17.39 18.83
N ALA A 366 33.84 -18.58 19.35
CA ALA A 366 32.95 -19.33 20.23
C ALA A 366 32.81 -18.68 21.62
N PRO A 367 31.62 -18.82 22.31
CA PRO A 367 30.53 -19.70 21.94
C PRO A 367 29.71 -19.12 20.77
N ILE A 368 29.12 -19.99 19.95
CA ILE A 368 28.23 -19.63 18.83
C ILE A 368 26.86 -20.24 19.14
N GLU A 369 25.83 -19.46 19.14
CA GLU A 369 24.47 -19.91 19.42
C GLU A 369 23.81 -20.48 18.17
N LYS A 370 22.88 -21.43 18.35
CA LYS A 370 22.00 -21.86 17.28
C LYS A 370 21.15 -20.69 16.79
N GLY A 371 21.06 -20.48 15.48
CA GLY A 371 20.35 -19.34 14.87
C GLY A 371 21.17 -18.05 14.81
N GLN A 372 22.40 -18.04 15.35
CA GLN A 372 23.29 -16.87 15.23
C GLN A 372 23.61 -16.58 13.78
N LYS A 373 23.46 -15.32 13.37
CA LYS A 373 23.72 -14.85 12.00
C LYS A 373 25.22 -14.93 11.67
N ILE A 374 25.51 -15.58 10.55
CA ILE A 374 26.86 -15.81 10.00
C ILE A 374 27.07 -15.01 8.71
N GLY A 375 25.99 -14.74 8.01
CA GLY A 375 26.03 -14.02 6.74
C GLY A 375 24.66 -13.66 6.21
N THR A 376 24.64 -13.19 4.97
CA THR A 376 23.43 -12.83 4.25
C THR A 376 23.51 -13.31 2.83
N LEU A 377 22.43 -13.93 2.34
CA LEU A 377 22.19 -14.23 0.94
C LEU A 377 21.22 -13.18 0.39
N SER A 378 21.64 -12.45 -0.63
CA SER A 378 20.84 -11.41 -1.29
C SER A 378 20.27 -11.94 -2.61
N ILE A 379 18.96 -11.87 -2.77
CA ILE A 379 18.24 -12.21 -4.00
C ILE A 379 18.02 -10.91 -4.77
N LYS A 380 18.55 -10.81 -5.99
CA LYS A 380 18.43 -9.63 -6.85
C LYS A 380 17.83 -10.00 -8.21
N ILE A 381 17.11 -9.04 -8.82
CA ILE A 381 16.69 -9.08 -10.23
C ILE A 381 17.35 -7.91 -10.93
N GLY A 382 18.40 -8.18 -11.72
CA GLY A 382 19.29 -7.13 -12.20
C GLY A 382 19.98 -6.43 -11.02
N GLU A 383 19.71 -5.14 -10.84
CA GLU A 383 20.24 -4.33 -9.72
C GLU A 383 19.20 -4.16 -8.57
N GLU A 384 17.96 -4.58 -8.77
CA GLU A 384 16.92 -4.51 -7.75
C GLU A 384 17.13 -5.58 -6.68
N LEU A 385 17.31 -5.16 -5.43
CA LEU A 385 17.31 -6.07 -4.28
C LEU A 385 15.87 -6.47 -3.94
N VAL A 386 15.57 -7.77 -4.01
CA VAL A 386 14.24 -8.32 -3.67
C VAL A 386 14.18 -8.71 -2.20
N GLU A 387 15.19 -9.47 -1.73
CA GLU A 387 15.22 -9.99 -0.36
C GLU A 387 16.64 -10.24 0.11
N ASN A 388 16.84 -10.10 1.42
CA ASN A 388 18.02 -10.55 2.14
C ASN A 388 17.61 -11.71 3.07
N VAL A 389 18.14 -12.89 2.83
CA VAL A 389 17.94 -14.10 3.64
C VAL A 389 19.15 -14.31 4.54
N ASP A 390 18.92 -14.42 5.84
CA ASP A 390 20.03 -14.63 6.78
C ASP A 390 20.58 -16.07 6.68
N ILE A 391 21.91 -16.17 6.65
CA ILE A 391 22.63 -17.43 6.81
C ILE A 391 22.94 -17.58 8.30
N VAL A 392 22.46 -18.65 8.92
CA VAL A 392 22.54 -18.83 10.37
C VAL A 392 23.23 -20.14 10.75
N CYS A 393 23.77 -20.19 11.94
CA CYS A 393 24.34 -21.40 12.51
C CYS A 393 23.23 -22.41 12.86
N LYS A 394 23.31 -23.62 12.32
CA LYS A 394 22.32 -24.70 12.53
C LYS A 394 22.38 -25.34 13.92
N GLU A 395 23.59 -25.35 14.51
CA GLU A 395 23.86 -26.00 15.79
C GLU A 395 24.74 -25.08 16.67
N GLU A 396 24.59 -25.14 17.97
CA GLU A 396 25.47 -24.39 18.88
C GLU A 396 26.91 -24.92 18.82
N ILE A 397 27.90 -24.04 18.99
CA ILE A 397 29.31 -24.42 19.13
C ILE A 397 29.84 -23.85 20.43
N GLN A 398 30.10 -24.72 21.37
CA GLN A 398 30.62 -24.37 22.69
C GLN A 398 32.08 -23.90 22.61
N LYS A 399 32.46 -23.03 23.52
CA LYS A 399 33.85 -22.60 23.68
C LYS A 399 34.67 -23.71 24.34
N LYS A 400 35.93 -23.89 23.88
CA LYS A 400 36.90 -24.80 24.52
C LYS A 400 37.19 -24.33 25.96
N ASP A 401 37.17 -25.29 26.89
CA ASP A 401 37.66 -25.11 28.25
C ASP A 401 39.14 -25.52 28.38
N TRP A 402 39.72 -25.38 29.58
CA TRP A 402 41.12 -25.75 29.80
C TRP A 402 41.43 -27.23 29.54
N ARG A 403 40.45 -28.11 29.74
CA ARG A 403 40.60 -29.57 29.51
C ARG A 403 40.71 -29.86 28.05
N ASP A 404 39.93 -29.18 27.20
CA ASP A 404 40.01 -29.31 25.75
C ASP A 404 41.38 -28.92 25.22
N TYR A 405 41.95 -27.82 25.75
CA TYR A 405 43.33 -27.41 25.39
C TYR A 405 44.39 -28.39 25.89
N LEU A 406 44.26 -28.93 27.10
CA LEU A 406 45.18 -29.94 27.64
C LEU A 406 45.18 -31.20 26.75
N LYS A 407 43.97 -31.71 26.43
CA LYS A 407 43.82 -32.86 25.54
C LYS A 407 44.43 -32.63 24.15
N GLN A 408 44.22 -31.45 23.57
CA GLN A 408 44.75 -31.08 22.26
C GLN A 408 46.28 -31.05 22.27
N ASN A 409 46.91 -30.45 23.32
CA ASN A 409 48.34 -30.40 23.49
C ASN A 409 48.96 -31.80 23.68
N LEU A 410 48.35 -32.65 24.51
CA LEU A 410 48.79 -34.04 24.67
C LEU A 410 48.74 -34.83 23.36
N GLN A 411 47.66 -34.70 22.59
CA GLN A 411 47.54 -35.33 21.27
C GLN A 411 48.61 -34.88 20.29
N ALA A 412 48.97 -33.58 20.31
CA ALA A 412 50.04 -33.04 19.47
C ALA A 412 51.40 -33.62 19.84
N ILE A 413 51.70 -33.73 21.13
CA ILE A 413 52.97 -34.34 21.64
C ILE A 413 53.06 -35.79 21.23
N PHE A 414 52.01 -36.61 21.41
CA PHE A 414 52.00 -38.02 21.02
C PHE A 414 52.10 -38.21 19.49
N LYS A 415 51.46 -37.37 18.68
CA LYS A 415 51.62 -37.42 17.20
C LYS A 415 53.05 -37.15 16.75
N ILE A 416 53.71 -36.21 17.36
CA ILE A 416 55.12 -35.90 17.05
C ILE A 416 56.03 -37.10 17.42
N HIS A 417 55.73 -37.82 18.51
CA HIS A 417 56.50 -38.98 18.93
C HIS A 417 56.38 -40.17 17.99
N ILE A 418 55.19 -40.38 17.37
CA ILE A 418 54.96 -41.48 16.41
C ILE A 418 55.56 -41.19 15.02
N LEU A 419 55.73 -39.90 14.65
CA LEU A 419 56.32 -39.52 13.36
C LEU A 419 57.85 -39.47 13.43
N ASN A 420 58.47 -39.61 14.63
CA ASN A 420 59.92 -39.63 14.86
C ASN A 420 60.45 -41.03 15.23
N LEU A 421 59.61 -42.05 15.19
CA LEU A 421 59.93 -43.48 15.23
C LEU A 421 59.73 -44.11 13.86
#